data_56e11f1a83e387d4b71dcab7d2236c67
#
_entry.id   56e11f1a83e387d4b71dcab7d2236c67
#
_cell.length_a   1.000
_cell.length_b   1.000
_cell.length_c   1.000
_cell.angle_alpha   90.00
_cell.angle_beta   90.00
_cell.angle_gamma   90.00
#
_symmetry.space_group_name_H-M   'P 1'
#
loop_
_entity.id
_entity.type
_entity.pdbx_description
1 polymer ?
#
loop_
_entity_poly.entity_id
_entity_poly.type
_entity_poly.pdbx_seq_one_letter_code
_entity_poly.pdbx_strand_id
1 'polypeptide(L)'
;MNKIVIDKFGPLNNVELSINDINVYIGPQASGKSTLSKLIYFFLSVKDDFTQYYVQYITANRPLKNNDIICSDLSKKLRYKFVQLFGTTKHLDKETFKISYYYSQNNYISLQLGDDGYVKAIFSLGIKSDIRSINRLVTSYLNKSNITNFASQNDILIQSANQRSVIINLSSQINKIFNNENTVIYIPACRSILATLSDYIYNLINDKNIDLDADAAMSTTSYSIDYSTKTFIDRITHLKKMFVQGLDDLIKDKRKFADSSISINNELLSKVKELSYNILKGEYRYSYNEERLYYTPTEYVKFSLSSSGQQEATWIILLIFAQILNNAKTTLLIEEPEAHLHPEAQMSMVHLIALFANIKGNSVIVTTHSPYILTSINSLMYASNVGRKQNNKVLVEQIVDKAKWITPNQIGAYQLIGGRLECIVDDSIHQIKAELIDSVSEAINNIYYQLLELDN
;
A
#
# COMPACT_ATOMS: atom_id res chain seq x y z
N MET A 1 6.88 -16.34 -5.32
CA MET A 1 5.63 -16.34 -4.54
C MET A 1 5.92 -15.64 -3.22
N ASN A 2 5.33 -14.48 -2.98
CA ASN A 2 5.54 -13.73 -1.73
C ASN A 2 4.74 -14.40 -0.61
N LYS A 3 5.39 -14.71 0.53
CA LYS A 3 4.79 -15.43 1.64
C LYS A 3 5.25 -14.84 2.96
N ILE A 4 4.34 -14.63 3.90
CA ILE A 4 4.64 -14.24 5.28
C ILE A 4 4.33 -15.39 6.24
N VAL A 5 5.20 -15.60 7.22
CA VAL A 5 5.02 -16.56 8.30
C VAL A 5 5.27 -15.81 9.62
N ILE A 6 4.31 -15.89 10.53
CA ILE A 6 4.34 -15.22 11.84
C ILE A 6 4.09 -16.28 12.91
N ASP A 7 5.05 -16.56 13.77
CA ASP A 7 4.86 -17.47 14.88
C ASP A 7 4.00 -16.80 15.96
N LYS A 8 4.41 -15.61 16.45
CA LYS A 8 3.64 -14.80 17.37
C LYS A 8 4.04 -13.34 17.27
N PHE A 9 3.05 -12.45 17.07
CA PHE A 9 3.28 -11.00 17.13
C PHE A 9 1.97 -10.23 17.42
N GLY A 10 1.91 -9.56 18.56
CA GLY A 10 0.69 -8.90 19.01
C GLY A 10 -0.47 -9.90 19.08
N PRO A 11 -1.61 -9.60 18.43
CA PRO A 11 -2.74 -10.53 18.40
C PRO A 11 -2.54 -11.70 17.41
N LEU A 12 -1.54 -11.67 16.54
CA LEU A 12 -1.31 -12.71 15.51
C LEU A 12 -0.58 -13.90 16.09
N ASN A 13 -1.04 -15.13 15.75
CA ASN A 13 -0.52 -16.39 16.25
C ASN A 13 -0.59 -17.47 15.17
N ASN A 14 0.54 -18.07 14.80
CA ASN A 14 0.66 -19.12 13.79
C ASN A 14 0.01 -18.73 12.45
N VAL A 15 0.38 -17.58 11.91
CA VAL A 15 -0.12 -17.06 10.62
C VAL A 15 0.84 -17.47 9.52
N GLU A 16 0.30 -18.11 8.49
CA GLU A 16 1.00 -18.42 7.25
C GLU A 16 0.13 -17.96 6.07
N LEU A 17 0.67 -17.07 5.23
CA LEU A 17 -0.08 -16.41 4.19
C LEU A 17 0.75 -16.21 2.92
N SER A 18 0.21 -16.59 1.78
CA SER A 18 0.71 -16.22 0.45
C SER A 18 -0.02 -14.98 -0.06
N ILE A 19 0.73 -14.04 -0.64
CA ILE A 19 0.17 -12.78 -1.12
C ILE A 19 -0.29 -12.95 -2.57
N ASN A 20 -1.57 -12.69 -2.82
CA ASN A 20 -2.23 -12.71 -4.13
C ASN A 20 -2.30 -11.28 -4.71
N ASP A 21 -2.84 -11.12 -5.93
CA ASP A 21 -3.06 -9.79 -6.53
C ASP A 21 -4.08 -8.98 -5.73
N ILE A 22 -5.14 -9.63 -5.25
CA ILE A 22 -6.14 -9.03 -4.35
C ILE A 22 -6.14 -9.82 -3.05
N ASN A 23 -5.95 -9.15 -1.91
CA ASN A 23 -6.06 -9.78 -0.60
C ASN A 23 -7.06 -9.01 0.26
N VAL A 24 -7.94 -9.73 0.93
CA VAL A 24 -8.97 -9.15 1.80
C VAL A 24 -8.88 -9.78 3.18
N TYR A 25 -8.71 -8.96 4.19
CA TYR A 25 -8.68 -9.39 5.59
C TYR A 25 -9.87 -8.82 6.33
N ILE A 26 -10.77 -9.71 6.79
CA ILE A 26 -11.94 -9.35 7.61
C ILE A 26 -11.79 -9.94 9.02
N GLY A 27 -12.48 -9.38 9.98
CA GLY A 27 -12.52 -9.89 11.35
C GLY A 27 -12.99 -8.83 12.33
N PRO A 28 -13.23 -9.22 13.60
CA PRO A 28 -13.63 -8.29 14.65
C PRO A 28 -12.61 -7.16 14.87
N GLN A 29 -13.02 -6.13 15.57
CA GLN A 29 -12.10 -5.09 16.01
C GLN A 29 -10.97 -5.69 16.87
N ALA A 30 -9.76 -5.13 16.76
CA ALA A 30 -8.56 -5.59 17.46
C ALA A 30 -8.10 -7.05 17.14
N SER A 31 -8.61 -7.68 16.08
CA SER A 31 -8.20 -9.04 15.68
C SER A 31 -6.78 -9.12 15.07
N GLY A 32 -6.15 -7.98 14.72
CA GLY A 32 -4.80 -7.94 14.15
C GLY A 32 -4.72 -7.63 12.64
N LYS A 33 -5.84 -7.26 12.00
CA LYS A 33 -5.87 -6.92 10.57
C LYS A 33 -4.86 -5.83 10.20
N SER A 34 -4.88 -4.70 10.92
CA SER A 34 -3.93 -3.59 10.71
C SER A 34 -2.49 -4.01 11.02
N THR A 35 -2.28 -4.84 12.04
CA THR A 35 -0.96 -5.39 12.35
C THR A 35 -0.41 -6.23 11.20
N LEU A 36 -1.24 -7.13 10.63
CA LEU A 36 -0.87 -7.94 9.48
C LEU A 36 -0.59 -7.07 8.24
N SER A 37 -1.46 -6.12 7.95
CA SER A 37 -1.31 -5.19 6.82
C SER A 37 -0.02 -4.37 6.96
N LYS A 38 0.27 -3.82 8.14
CA LYS A 38 1.51 -3.08 8.41
C LYS A 38 2.77 -3.98 8.31
N LEU A 39 2.69 -5.24 8.72
CA LEU A 39 3.80 -6.19 8.54
C LEU A 39 4.08 -6.46 7.05
N ILE A 40 3.03 -6.68 6.27
CA ILE A 40 3.18 -6.87 4.82
C ILE A 40 3.77 -5.60 4.17
N TYR A 41 3.26 -4.42 4.53
CA TYR A 41 3.82 -3.14 4.09
C TYR A 41 5.30 -3.01 4.45
N PHE A 42 5.67 -3.33 5.69
CA PHE A 42 7.07 -3.31 6.15
C PHE A 42 7.95 -4.11 5.21
N PHE A 43 7.61 -5.38 4.95
CA PHE A 43 8.45 -6.26 4.13
C PHE A 43 8.45 -5.87 2.65
N LEU A 44 7.30 -5.50 2.08
CA LEU A 44 7.23 -5.07 0.68
C LEU A 44 8.03 -3.79 0.41
N SER A 45 8.14 -2.90 1.40
CA SER A 45 8.88 -1.64 1.29
C SER A 45 10.36 -1.73 1.67
N VAL A 46 10.88 -2.91 2.09
CA VAL A 46 12.31 -3.11 2.39
C VAL A 46 13.20 -2.80 1.19
N LYS A 47 12.76 -3.11 -0.03
CA LYS A 47 13.50 -2.81 -1.26
C LYS A 47 13.82 -1.32 -1.41
N ASP A 48 12.90 -0.45 -0.97
CA ASP A 48 13.07 1.00 -1.02
C ASP A 48 14.14 1.45 -0.02
N ASP A 49 14.20 0.80 1.16
CA ASP A 49 15.25 1.03 2.15
C ASP A 49 16.63 0.63 1.65
N PHE A 50 16.72 -0.51 0.94
CA PHE A 50 17.95 -0.96 0.29
C PHE A 50 18.36 0.01 -0.83
N THR A 51 17.44 0.39 -1.70
CA THR A 51 17.70 1.33 -2.79
C THR A 51 18.20 2.67 -2.23
N GLN A 52 17.52 3.23 -1.25
CA GLN A 52 17.90 4.49 -0.62
C GLN A 52 19.28 4.42 0.04
N TYR A 53 19.61 3.31 0.71
CA TYR A 53 20.93 3.10 1.31
C TYR A 53 22.05 3.24 0.29
N TYR A 54 21.95 2.55 -0.85
CA TYR A 54 22.99 2.63 -1.88
C TYR A 54 22.99 3.95 -2.64
N VAL A 55 21.82 4.54 -2.91
CA VAL A 55 21.71 5.84 -3.57
C VAL A 55 22.43 6.92 -2.78
N GLN A 56 22.39 6.91 -1.46
CA GLN A 56 23.14 7.85 -0.61
C GLN A 56 24.67 7.78 -0.85
N TYR A 57 25.24 6.59 -1.04
CA TYR A 57 26.66 6.43 -1.36
C TYR A 57 27.00 6.91 -2.79
N ILE A 58 26.14 6.60 -3.74
CA ILE A 58 26.31 7.00 -5.15
C ILE A 58 26.23 8.53 -5.30
N THR A 59 25.23 9.16 -4.66
CA THR A 59 25.03 10.62 -4.74
C THR A 59 26.12 11.40 -4.00
N ALA A 60 26.58 10.89 -2.86
CA ALA A 60 27.64 11.51 -2.08
C ALA A 60 29.05 11.17 -2.59
N ASN A 61 29.18 10.32 -3.61
CA ASN A 61 30.42 9.78 -4.14
C ASN A 61 31.37 9.24 -3.04
N ARG A 62 30.80 8.51 -2.06
CA ARG A 62 31.55 7.96 -0.92
C ARG A 62 31.83 6.48 -1.12
N PRO A 63 33.01 5.98 -0.70
CA PRO A 63 33.34 4.57 -0.80
C PRO A 63 32.37 3.72 0.05
N LEU A 64 31.97 2.57 -0.48
CA LEU A 64 31.14 1.62 0.25
C LEU A 64 31.93 0.98 1.41
N LYS A 65 31.21 0.71 2.50
CA LYS A 65 31.71 -0.11 3.60
C LYS A 65 31.84 -1.59 3.19
N ASN A 66 32.46 -2.41 4.02
CA ASN A 66 32.48 -3.85 3.78
C ASN A 66 31.09 -4.50 3.90
N ASN A 67 30.92 -5.69 3.33
CA ASN A 67 29.62 -6.37 3.24
C ASN A 67 28.96 -6.62 4.61
N ASP A 68 29.72 -6.94 5.63
CA ASP A 68 29.19 -7.25 6.96
C ASP A 68 28.68 -5.99 7.66
N ILE A 69 29.39 -4.87 7.49
CA ILE A 69 28.95 -3.57 7.99
C ILE A 69 27.68 -3.12 7.26
N ILE A 70 27.61 -3.30 5.93
CA ILE A 70 26.40 -2.98 5.15
C ILE A 70 25.19 -3.80 5.64
N CYS A 71 25.36 -5.11 5.84
CA CYS A 71 24.29 -5.94 6.40
C CYS A 71 23.86 -5.47 7.81
N SER A 72 24.82 -5.07 8.64
CA SER A 72 24.54 -4.53 9.98
C SER A 72 23.78 -3.19 9.90
N ASP A 73 24.22 -2.26 9.03
CA ASP A 73 23.58 -0.96 8.84
C ASP A 73 22.14 -1.11 8.32
N LEU A 74 21.94 -1.99 7.33
CA LEU A 74 20.60 -2.31 6.82
C LEU A 74 19.71 -2.94 7.89
N SER A 75 20.25 -3.85 8.71
CA SER A 75 19.50 -4.45 9.83
C SER A 75 19.10 -3.39 10.87
N LYS A 76 19.99 -2.44 11.19
CA LYS A 76 19.68 -1.30 12.08
C LYS A 76 18.59 -0.39 11.47
N LYS A 77 18.67 -0.08 10.17
CA LYS A 77 17.66 0.71 9.48
C LYS A 77 16.28 0.03 9.53
N LEU A 78 16.21 -1.28 9.30
CA LEU A 78 14.98 -2.06 9.40
C LEU A 78 14.45 -2.13 10.84
N ARG A 79 15.32 -2.26 11.85
CA ARG A 79 14.95 -2.17 13.28
C ARG A 79 14.27 -0.83 13.56
N TYR A 80 14.87 0.29 13.15
CA TYR A 80 14.31 1.62 13.35
C TYR A 80 12.92 1.76 12.71
N LYS A 81 12.78 1.35 11.44
CA LYS A 81 11.49 1.34 10.74
C LYS A 81 10.44 0.47 11.46
N PHE A 82 10.84 -0.70 11.96
CA PHE A 82 9.94 -1.58 12.71
C PHE A 82 9.43 -0.92 13.98
N VAL A 83 10.33 -0.29 14.75
CA VAL A 83 9.95 0.44 15.97
C VAL A 83 9.03 1.62 15.67
N GLN A 84 9.24 2.32 14.55
CA GLN A 84 8.35 3.41 14.14
C GLN A 84 6.94 2.93 13.72
N LEU A 85 6.80 1.69 13.21
CA LEU A 85 5.52 1.12 12.82
C LEU A 85 4.78 0.46 13.99
N PHE A 86 5.49 -0.15 14.93
CA PHE A 86 4.90 -1.05 15.93
C PHE A 86 5.22 -0.66 17.38
N GLY A 87 6.06 0.34 17.58
CA GLY A 87 6.53 0.74 18.91
C GLY A 87 7.66 -0.13 19.45
N THR A 88 7.91 0.00 20.77
CA THR A 88 8.98 -0.74 21.45
C THR A 88 8.71 -2.24 21.49
N THR A 89 9.77 -3.03 21.41
CA THR A 89 9.70 -4.52 21.39
C THR A 89 10.20 -5.17 22.68
N LYS A 90 10.67 -4.37 23.65
CA LYS A 90 11.25 -4.89 24.89
C LYS A 90 10.30 -5.73 25.75
N HIS A 91 8.99 -5.53 25.59
CA HIS A 91 7.95 -6.27 26.30
C HIS A 91 7.53 -7.56 25.63
N LEU A 92 8.06 -7.85 24.43
CA LEU A 92 7.72 -9.06 23.68
C LEU A 92 8.54 -10.26 24.16
N ASP A 93 7.94 -11.43 24.08
CA ASP A 93 8.58 -12.69 24.43
C ASP A 93 9.58 -13.11 23.34
N LYS A 94 10.85 -13.28 23.75
CA LYS A 94 11.96 -13.62 22.86
C LYS A 94 11.82 -15.01 22.23
N GLU A 95 11.26 -15.99 22.95
CA GLU A 95 11.16 -17.36 22.45
C GLU A 95 10.10 -17.52 21.37
N THR A 96 9.03 -16.75 21.47
CA THR A 96 7.88 -16.87 20.56
C THR A 96 7.88 -15.84 19.42
N PHE A 97 8.61 -14.70 19.56
CA PHE A 97 8.66 -13.69 18.52
C PHE A 97 9.51 -14.13 17.34
N LYS A 98 8.86 -14.47 16.25
CA LYS A 98 9.51 -14.70 14.95
C LYS A 98 8.57 -14.35 13.81
N ILE A 99 9.06 -13.54 12.88
CA ILE A 99 8.34 -13.17 11.66
C ILE A 99 9.27 -13.37 10.49
N SER A 100 8.85 -14.11 9.47
CA SER A 100 9.64 -14.36 8.28
C SER A 100 8.85 -14.00 7.02
N TYR A 101 9.50 -13.31 6.10
CA TYR A 101 8.92 -12.98 4.81
C TYR A 101 9.79 -13.52 3.69
N TYR A 102 9.20 -14.35 2.84
CA TYR A 102 9.85 -15.03 1.73
C TYR A 102 9.50 -14.32 0.42
N TYR A 103 10.48 -13.69 -0.20
CA TYR A 103 10.37 -13.11 -1.55
C TYR A 103 10.53 -14.18 -2.63
N SER A 104 11.34 -15.21 -2.34
CA SER A 104 11.53 -16.42 -3.13
C SER A 104 11.95 -17.57 -2.21
N GLN A 105 12.20 -18.76 -2.76
CA GLN A 105 12.70 -19.88 -1.98
C GLN A 105 14.04 -19.58 -1.28
N ASN A 106 14.93 -18.79 -1.93
CA ASN A 106 16.27 -18.51 -1.43
C ASN A 106 16.38 -17.14 -0.74
N ASN A 107 15.47 -16.21 -1.04
CA ASN A 107 15.52 -14.83 -0.54
C ASN A 107 14.39 -14.59 0.45
N TYR A 108 14.77 -14.47 1.73
CA TYR A 108 13.86 -14.14 2.81
C TYR A 108 14.55 -13.28 3.87
N ILE A 109 13.74 -12.57 4.64
CA ILE A 109 14.15 -11.82 5.84
C ILE A 109 13.36 -12.35 7.02
N SER A 110 14.06 -12.67 8.12
CA SER A 110 13.44 -13.03 9.39
C SER A 110 13.70 -11.95 10.43
N LEU A 111 12.67 -11.61 11.18
CA LEU A 111 12.74 -10.73 12.35
C LEU A 111 12.72 -11.60 13.61
N GLN A 112 13.68 -11.37 14.50
CA GLN A 112 13.78 -12.03 15.80
C GLN A 112 14.20 -11.00 16.85
N LEU A 113 13.99 -11.26 18.13
CA LEU A 113 14.53 -10.43 19.18
C LEU A 113 15.99 -10.76 19.47
N GLY A 114 16.81 -9.73 19.59
CA GLY A 114 18.17 -9.84 20.09
C GLY A 114 18.21 -9.99 21.61
N ASP A 115 19.42 -10.19 22.17
CA ASP A 115 19.64 -10.27 23.62
C ASP A 115 19.32 -8.96 24.33
N ASP A 116 19.38 -7.85 23.58
CA ASP A 116 19.02 -6.50 24.02
C ASP A 116 17.49 -6.23 24.05
N GLY A 117 16.67 -7.23 23.65
CA GLY A 117 15.20 -7.10 23.55
C GLY A 117 14.72 -6.31 22.34
N TYR A 118 15.61 -5.92 21.42
CA TYR A 118 15.25 -5.23 20.19
C TYR A 118 15.17 -6.17 18.99
N VAL A 119 14.34 -5.80 18.02
CA VAL A 119 14.22 -6.54 16.76
C VAL A 119 15.53 -6.53 15.98
N LYS A 120 15.92 -7.70 15.51
CA LYS A 120 17.06 -7.94 14.64
C LYS A 120 16.61 -8.55 13.33
N ALA A 121 16.91 -7.89 12.21
CA ALA A 121 16.63 -8.42 10.88
C ALA A 121 17.77 -9.37 10.45
N ILE A 122 17.41 -10.59 10.13
CA ILE A 122 18.32 -11.65 9.68
C ILE A 122 18.07 -11.90 8.21
N PHE A 123 19.10 -11.67 7.39
CA PHE A 123 19.04 -11.87 5.94
C PHE A 123 19.44 -13.30 5.58
N SER A 124 18.71 -13.93 4.65
CA SER A 124 19.05 -15.24 4.08
C SER A 124 20.42 -15.21 3.36
N LEU A 125 21.00 -16.39 3.14
CA LEU A 125 22.24 -16.51 2.37
C LEU A 125 22.09 -15.96 0.94
N GLY A 126 20.92 -16.14 0.32
CA GLY A 126 20.59 -15.57 -0.99
C GLY A 126 20.71 -14.05 -0.98
N ILE A 127 20.00 -13.35 -0.08
CA ILE A 127 20.09 -11.89 0.05
C ILE A 127 21.50 -11.41 0.33
N LYS A 128 22.25 -12.10 1.21
CA LYS A 128 23.66 -11.75 1.49
C LYS A 128 24.56 -11.89 0.25
N SER A 129 24.32 -12.90 -0.58
CA SER A 129 25.03 -13.08 -1.86
C SER A 129 24.69 -11.95 -2.84
N ASP A 130 23.42 -11.59 -2.92
CA ASP A 130 22.95 -10.53 -3.79
C ASP A 130 23.50 -9.16 -3.36
N ILE A 131 23.57 -8.86 -2.05
CA ILE A 131 24.23 -7.68 -1.50
C ILE A 131 25.69 -7.60 -1.98
N ARG A 132 26.45 -8.71 -1.97
CA ARG A 132 27.82 -8.73 -2.48
C ARG A 132 27.90 -8.37 -3.97
N SER A 133 26.92 -8.81 -4.75
CA SER A 133 26.85 -8.50 -6.19
C SER A 133 26.54 -7.02 -6.44
N ILE A 134 25.61 -6.45 -5.69
CA ILE A 134 25.31 -5.01 -5.70
C ILE A 134 26.53 -4.19 -5.29
N ASN A 135 27.22 -4.60 -4.23
CA ASN A 135 28.39 -3.90 -3.74
C ASN A 135 29.50 -3.81 -4.80
N ARG A 136 29.73 -4.90 -5.56
CA ARG A 136 30.68 -4.90 -6.69
C ARG A 136 30.27 -3.91 -7.78
N LEU A 137 28.97 -3.86 -8.13
CA LEU A 137 28.43 -2.94 -9.12
C LEU A 137 28.67 -1.48 -8.70
N VAL A 138 28.25 -1.14 -7.47
CA VAL A 138 28.36 0.22 -6.96
C VAL A 138 29.81 0.65 -6.76
N THR A 139 30.66 -0.24 -6.22
CA THR A 139 32.11 0.02 -6.08
C THR A 139 32.78 0.25 -7.43
N SER A 140 32.46 -0.54 -8.46
CA SER A 140 32.99 -0.37 -9.81
C SER A 140 32.60 1.01 -10.40
N TYR A 141 31.38 1.48 -10.13
CA TYR A 141 30.97 2.82 -10.54
C TYR A 141 31.73 3.91 -9.79
N LEU A 142 31.81 3.84 -8.45
CA LEU A 142 32.48 4.84 -7.60
C LEU A 142 33.96 4.96 -7.95
N ASN A 143 34.64 3.86 -8.23
CA ASN A 143 36.05 3.87 -8.64
C ASN A 143 36.23 4.57 -10.00
N LYS A 144 35.31 4.39 -10.94
CA LYS A 144 35.37 5.07 -12.25
C LYS A 144 35.07 6.55 -12.11
N SER A 145 34.10 6.94 -11.28
CA SER A 145 33.76 8.36 -11.08
C SER A 145 34.84 9.16 -10.38
N ASN A 146 35.67 8.54 -9.54
CA ASN A 146 36.79 9.20 -8.85
C ASN A 146 38.01 9.46 -9.75
N ILE A 147 38.10 8.83 -10.93
CA ILE A 147 39.23 8.92 -11.84
C ILE A 147 39.03 10.08 -12.86
N THR A 148 37.82 10.53 -13.07
CA THR A 148 37.48 11.57 -14.04
C THR A 148 37.66 12.96 -13.42
N ASN A 149 38.75 13.69 -13.85
CA ASN A 149 38.91 15.12 -13.58
C ASN A 149 37.90 15.89 -14.47
N PHE A 150 36.97 16.61 -13.85
CA PHE A 150 35.96 17.39 -14.58
C PHE A 150 36.57 18.66 -15.11
N ALA A 151 36.81 18.74 -16.42
CA ALA A 151 37.36 19.91 -17.10
C ALA A 151 36.29 20.72 -17.86
N SER A 152 35.09 20.17 -18.09
CA SER A 152 34.04 20.82 -18.90
C SER A 152 32.62 20.59 -18.38
N GLN A 153 31.65 21.46 -18.80
CA GLN A 153 30.23 21.29 -18.54
C GLN A 153 29.69 19.96 -19.14
N ASN A 154 30.22 19.50 -20.26
CA ASN A 154 29.87 18.25 -20.87
C ASN A 154 30.20 17.04 -19.97
N ASP A 155 31.33 17.10 -19.25
CA ASP A 155 31.71 16.03 -18.32
C ASP A 155 30.73 15.89 -17.17
N ILE A 156 30.19 17.01 -16.66
CA ILE A 156 29.17 17.04 -15.60
C ILE A 156 27.86 16.41 -16.11
N LEU A 157 27.45 16.71 -17.34
CA LEU A 157 26.24 16.11 -17.94
C LEU A 157 26.42 14.61 -18.16
N ILE A 158 27.54 14.15 -18.65
CA ILE A 158 27.88 12.74 -18.85
C ILE A 158 27.89 12.01 -17.49
N GLN A 159 28.48 12.61 -16.45
CA GLN A 159 28.46 12.02 -15.11
C GLN A 159 27.06 11.90 -14.56
N SER A 160 26.22 12.92 -14.69
CA SER A 160 24.83 12.88 -14.22
C SER A 160 24.00 11.82 -14.94
N ALA A 161 24.21 11.64 -16.25
CA ALA A 161 23.58 10.58 -17.04
C ALA A 161 24.06 9.18 -16.61
N ASN A 162 25.36 9.01 -16.38
CA ASN A 162 25.95 7.76 -15.88
C ASN A 162 25.43 7.44 -14.48
N GLN A 163 25.35 8.42 -13.59
CA GLN A 163 24.79 8.25 -12.24
C GLN A 163 23.32 7.76 -12.28
N ARG A 164 22.48 8.39 -13.12
CA ARG A 164 21.09 7.97 -13.34
C ARG A 164 21.02 6.53 -13.85
N SER A 165 21.84 6.19 -14.84
CA SER A 165 21.89 4.82 -15.40
C SER A 165 22.25 3.78 -14.35
N VAL A 166 23.23 4.07 -13.48
CA VAL A 166 23.62 3.16 -12.39
C VAL A 166 22.50 3.03 -11.35
N ILE A 167 21.82 4.11 -10.98
CA ILE A 167 20.69 4.07 -10.04
C ILE A 167 19.53 3.26 -10.62
N ILE A 168 19.24 3.39 -11.91
CA ILE A 168 18.18 2.59 -12.58
C ILE A 168 18.56 1.09 -12.57
N ASN A 169 19.80 0.75 -12.92
CA ASN A 169 20.28 -0.63 -12.88
C ASN A 169 20.26 -1.21 -11.46
N LEU A 170 20.74 -0.44 -10.48
CA LEU A 170 20.67 -0.79 -9.06
C LEU A 170 19.23 -1.10 -8.63
N SER A 171 18.29 -0.21 -8.91
CA SER A 171 16.88 -0.39 -8.57
C SER A 171 16.30 -1.64 -9.23
N SER A 172 16.64 -1.90 -10.50
CA SER A 172 16.23 -3.11 -11.21
C SER A 172 16.77 -4.38 -10.55
N GLN A 173 18.04 -4.39 -10.11
CA GLN A 173 18.63 -5.54 -9.41
C GLN A 173 17.99 -5.75 -8.05
N ILE A 174 17.76 -4.69 -7.28
CA ILE A 174 17.09 -4.74 -5.98
C ILE A 174 15.66 -5.27 -6.14
N ASN A 175 14.92 -4.79 -7.14
CA ASN A 175 13.57 -5.28 -7.44
C ASN A 175 13.54 -6.80 -7.73
N LYS A 176 14.55 -7.34 -8.40
CA LYS A 176 14.68 -8.79 -8.64
C LYS A 176 14.95 -9.57 -7.36
N ILE A 177 15.81 -9.06 -6.45
CA ILE A 177 16.12 -9.69 -5.16
C ILE A 177 14.85 -9.85 -4.33
N PHE A 178 14.02 -8.79 -4.29
CA PHE A 178 12.79 -8.74 -3.52
C PHE A 178 11.56 -9.20 -4.32
N ASN A 179 11.73 -9.68 -5.54
CA ASN A 179 10.64 -10.11 -6.43
C ASN A 179 9.46 -9.13 -6.42
N ASN A 180 9.75 -7.84 -6.45
CA ASN A 180 8.77 -6.77 -6.38
C ASN A 180 9.23 -5.52 -7.12
N GLU A 181 8.56 -5.18 -8.21
CA GLU A 181 8.79 -3.96 -8.99
C GLU A 181 7.85 -2.81 -8.56
N ASN A 182 6.81 -3.12 -7.80
CA ASN A 182 5.73 -2.17 -7.52
C ASN A 182 6.15 -1.08 -6.53
N THR A 183 5.68 0.13 -6.76
CA THR A 183 5.65 1.14 -5.69
C THR A 183 4.67 0.68 -4.63
N VAL A 184 5.07 0.69 -3.36
CA VAL A 184 4.22 0.25 -2.25
C VAL A 184 3.63 1.47 -1.55
N ILE A 185 2.30 1.52 -1.45
CA ILE A 185 1.58 2.64 -0.83
C ILE A 185 0.68 2.09 0.26
N TYR A 186 0.86 2.60 1.48
CA TYR A 186 -0.02 2.31 2.61
C TYR A 186 -1.00 3.46 2.81
N ILE A 187 -2.29 3.14 2.91
CA ILE A 187 -3.39 4.08 3.12
C ILE A 187 -4.05 3.73 4.45
N PRO A 188 -3.77 4.48 5.55
CA PRO A 188 -4.29 4.19 6.88
C PRO A 188 -5.80 4.46 7.01
N ALA A 189 -6.43 3.96 8.07
CA ALA A 189 -7.87 4.15 8.32
C ALA A 189 -8.23 5.61 8.64
N CYS A 190 -7.44 6.31 9.47
CA CYS A 190 -7.75 7.67 9.94
C CYS A 190 -7.39 8.76 8.92
N ARG A 191 -7.99 8.75 7.74
CA ARG A 191 -7.64 9.66 6.64
C ARG A 191 -8.31 11.04 6.74
N SER A 192 -9.47 11.13 7.39
CA SER A 192 -10.21 12.39 7.59
C SER A 192 -9.42 13.44 8.38
N ILE A 193 -8.51 13.02 9.24
CA ILE A 193 -7.62 13.93 9.99
C ILE A 193 -6.80 14.83 9.06
N LEU A 194 -6.50 14.36 7.85
CA LEU A 194 -5.75 15.13 6.85
C LEU A 194 -6.55 16.30 6.28
N ALA A 195 -7.87 16.16 6.16
CA ALA A 195 -8.72 17.25 5.68
C ALA A 195 -8.82 18.40 6.68
N THR A 196 -8.69 18.07 7.98
CA THR A 196 -8.86 19.02 9.08
C THR A 196 -7.54 19.67 9.50
N LEU A 197 -6.43 18.92 9.46
CA LEU A 197 -5.15 19.32 10.05
C LEU A 197 -3.99 19.33 9.04
N SER A 198 -4.24 19.26 7.72
CA SER A 198 -3.19 19.08 6.70
C SER A 198 -2.04 20.08 6.84
N ASP A 199 -2.35 21.35 7.03
CA ASP A 199 -1.33 22.42 7.10
C ASP A 199 -0.60 22.42 8.46
N TYR A 200 -1.29 22.06 9.52
CA TYR A 200 -0.72 21.96 10.88
C TYR A 200 0.21 20.77 11.03
N ILE A 201 -0.20 19.62 10.53
CA ILE A 201 0.57 18.38 10.59
C ILE A 201 1.83 18.47 9.73
N TYR A 202 1.75 19.09 8.54
CA TYR A 202 2.91 19.30 7.67
C TYR A 202 4.02 20.11 8.35
N ASN A 203 3.65 21.20 9.03
CA ASN A 203 4.59 22.05 9.78
C ASN A 203 5.21 21.29 10.96
N LEU A 204 4.40 20.51 11.71
CA LEU A 204 4.88 19.70 12.84
C LEU A 204 5.85 18.59 12.43
N ILE A 205 5.67 18.01 11.23
CA ILE A 205 6.53 16.94 10.72
C ILE A 205 7.87 17.48 10.25
N ASN A 206 7.89 18.67 9.63
CA ASN A 206 9.11 19.26 9.07
C ASN A 206 10.01 19.96 10.10
N ASP A 207 9.47 20.34 11.25
CA ASP A 207 10.24 21.01 12.31
C ASP A 207 11.26 20.09 13.03
N LYS A 208 11.26 18.78 12.74
CA LYS A 208 12.24 17.85 13.31
C LYS A 208 13.00 17.13 12.20
N ASN A 209 14.12 17.72 11.76
CA ASN A 209 15.23 16.95 11.20
C ASN A 209 15.74 16.00 12.28
N ILE A 210 15.23 14.76 12.27
CA ILE A 210 15.71 13.71 13.18
C ILE A 210 17.05 13.25 12.60
N ASP A 211 18.13 13.69 13.26
CA ASP A 211 19.46 13.13 13.06
C ASP A 211 19.40 11.60 13.23
N LEU A 212 20.05 10.91 12.31
CA LEU A 212 20.01 9.46 12.14
C LEU A 212 20.79 8.65 13.21
N ASP A 213 21.04 9.21 14.38
CA ASP A 213 21.55 8.44 15.52
C ASP A 213 20.41 7.63 16.15
N ALA A 214 20.27 6.39 15.66
CA ALA A 214 19.21 5.47 16.08
C ALA A 214 19.15 5.20 17.59
N ASP A 215 20.25 5.40 18.31
CA ASP A 215 20.31 5.19 19.75
C ASP A 215 19.78 6.40 20.54
N ALA A 216 19.85 7.61 19.99
CA ALA A 216 19.33 8.82 20.64
C ALA A 216 17.80 8.97 20.46
N ALA A 217 17.24 8.47 19.37
CA ALA A 217 15.80 8.54 19.09
C ALA A 217 14.94 7.66 20.02
N MET A 218 15.54 6.71 20.75
CA MET A 218 14.85 5.83 21.69
C MET A 218 14.53 6.49 23.04
N SER A 219 15.12 7.63 23.37
CA SER A 219 14.97 8.30 24.66
C SER A 219 13.98 9.46 24.66
N THR A 220 13.52 9.92 23.53
CA THR A 220 12.57 11.04 23.44
C THR A 220 11.15 10.52 23.21
N THR A 221 10.32 10.58 24.25
CA THR A 221 8.85 10.50 24.22
C THR A 221 8.26 11.73 23.50
N SER A 222 8.67 11.97 22.26
CA SER A 222 7.99 12.95 21.42
C SER A 222 6.82 12.25 20.74
N TYR A 223 5.64 12.85 20.76
CA TYR A 223 4.45 12.44 20.02
C TYR A 223 4.82 12.14 18.55
N SER A 224 5.16 10.91 18.29
CA SER A 224 5.53 10.49 16.93
C SER A 224 4.28 9.96 16.23
N ILE A 225 3.89 10.65 15.18
CA ILE A 225 2.93 10.10 14.23
C ILE A 225 3.51 8.78 13.70
N ASP A 226 2.70 7.71 13.68
CA ASP A 226 3.06 6.42 13.13
C ASP A 226 3.70 6.56 11.73
N TYR A 227 4.75 5.79 11.45
CA TYR A 227 5.52 5.87 10.21
C TYR A 227 4.65 5.73 8.95
N SER A 228 3.67 4.84 8.96
CA SER A 228 2.76 4.64 7.82
C SER A 228 1.90 5.88 7.57
N THR A 229 1.41 6.51 8.62
CA THR A 229 0.64 7.75 8.57
C THR A 229 1.51 8.91 8.10
N LYS A 230 2.75 9.03 8.60
CA LYS A 230 3.69 10.05 8.16
C LYS A 230 3.97 9.96 6.67
N THR A 231 4.34 8.77 6.18
CA THR A 231 4.62 8.56 4.75
C THR A 231 3.39 8.80 3.87
N PHE A 232 2.20 8.51 4.37
CA PHE A 232 0.95 8.81 3.70
C PHE A 232 0.71 10.32 3.60
N ILE A 233 0.87 11.06 4.70
CA ILE A 233 0.74 12.53 4.73
C ILE A 233 1.69 13.19 3.74
N ASP A 234 2.97 12.80 3.76
CA ASP A 234 3.98 13.33 2.83
C ASP A 234 3.55 13.11 1.38
N ARG A 235 3.05 11.92 1.06
CA ARG A 235 2.57 11.58 -0.27
C ARG A 235 1.35 12.42 -0.69
N ILE A 236 0.36 12.56 0.19
CA ILE A 236 -0.85 13.35 -0.09
C ILE A 236 -0.51 14.83 -0.27
N THR A 237 0.40 15.37 0.53
CA THR A 237 0.81 16.77 0.42
C THR A 237 1.40 17.11 -0.95
N HIS A 238 2.13 16.18 -1.56
CA HIS A 238 2.60 16.34 -2.93
C HIS A 238 1.51 16.08 -3.96
N LEU A 239 0.68 15.06 -3.73
CA LEU A 239 -0.36 14.63 -4.65
C LEU A 239 -1.44 15.70 -4.85
N LYS A 240 -1.94 16.32 -3.77
CA LYS A 240 -3.04 17.30 -3.84
C LYS A 240 -2.73 18.47 -4.77
N LYS A 241 -1.47 18.88 -4.87
CA LYS A 241 -1.01 19.95 -5.75
C LYS A 241 -1.16 19.65 -7.24
N MET A 242 -1.36 18.40 -7.62
CA MET A 242 -1.60 18.01 -9.01
C MET A 242 -3.05 18.30 -9.44
N PHE A 243 -4.01 18.36 -8.51
CA PHE A 243 -5.44 18.45 -8.78
C PHE A 243 -5.97 19.89 -8.74
N VAL A 244 -5.29 20.82 -9.43
CA VAL A 244 -5.63 22.26 -9.39
C VAL A 244 -6.95 22.56 -10.12
N GLN A 245 -7.20 21.94 -11.26
CA GLN A 245 -8.36 22.24 -12.13
C GLN A 245 -9.31 21.04 -12.29
N GLY A 246 -9.09 19.95 -11.54
CA GLY A 246 -9.88 18.73 -11.61
C GLY A 246 -9.25 17.64 -12.48
N LEU A 247 -9.98 16.51 -12.57
CA LEU A 247 -9.45 15.28 -13.19
C LEU A 247 -9.27 15.42 -14.72
N ASP A 248 -10.18 16.12 -15.39
CA ASP A 248 -10.15 16.28 -16.86
C ASP A 248 -8.94 17.09 -17.33
N ASP A 249 -8.65 18.17 -16.62
CA ASP A 249 -7.54 19.03 -17.00
C ASP A 249 -6.20 18.36 -16.72
N LEU A 250 -6.11 17.58 -15.64
CA LEU A 250 -4.94 16.76 -15.37
C LEU A 250 -4.69 15.73 -16.49
N ILE A 251 -5.73 15.10 -17.03
CA ILE A 251 -5.62 14.21 -18.19
C ILE A 251 -5.14 14.99 -19.43
N LYS A 252 -5.71 16.17 -19.70
CA LYS A 252 -5.30 17.02 -20.84
C LYS A 252 -3.84 17.46 -20.72
N ASP A 253 -3.42 17.91 -19.56
CA ASP A 253 -2.04 18.34 -19.33
C ASP A 253 -1.06 17.18 -19.47
N LYS A 254 -1.39 16.01 -18.93
CA LYS A 254 -0.56 14.81 -19.14
C LYS A 254 -0.39 14.46 -20.62
N ARG A 255 -1.46 14.63 -21.43
CA ARG A 255 -1.38 14.39 -22.89
C ARG A 255 -0.49 15.39 -23.61
N LYS A 256 -0.48 16.67 -23.20
CA LYS A 256 0.37 17.70 -23.82
C LYS A 256 1.86 17.43 -23.61
N PHE A 257 2.22 16.85 -22.47
CA PHE A 257 3.61 16.62 -22.03
C PHE A 257 4.05 15.16 -22.13
N ALA A 258 3.14 14.23 -22.50
CA ALA A 258 3.51 12.83 -22.66
C ALA A 258 4.28 12.64 -23.98
N ASP A 259 5.43 11.97 -23.89
CA ASP A 259 6.08 11.41 -25.06
C ASP A 259 5.11 10.47 -25.77
N SER A 260 5.18 10.40 -27.10
CA SER A 260 4.33 9.54 -27.94
C SER A 260 4.35 8.04 -27.58
N SER A 261 5.26 7.65 -26.68
CA SER A 261 5.38 6.27 -26.16
C SER A 261 4.46 5.95 -24.97
N ILE A 262 3.84 6.96 -24.32
CA ILE A 262 2.98 6.74 -23.14
C ILE A 262 1.52 6.69 -23.61
N SER A 263 0.96 5.47 -23.70
CA SER A 263 -0.45 5.27 -23.98
C SER A 263 -1.28 5.55 -22.73
N ILE A 264 -2.08 6.62 -22.75
CA ILE A 264 -3.05 6.92 -21.70
C ILE A 264 -4.34 6.15 -22.00
N ASN A 265 -4.75 5.28 -21.09
CA ASN A 265 -6.00 4.53 -21.25
C ASN A 265 -7.20 5.42 -20.85
N ASN A 266 -7.76 6.10 -21.84
CA ASN A 266 -8.87 7.05 -21.67
C ASN A 266 -10.15 6.39 -21.18
N GLU A 267 -10.46 5.17 -21.66
CA GLU A 267 -11.63 4.42 -21.23
C GLU A 267 -11.55 4.09 -19.74
N LEU A 268 -10.39 3.63 -19.29
CA LEU A 268 -10.15 3.33 -17.88
C LEU A 268 -10.29 4.58 -17.01
N LEU A 269 -9.70 5.70 -17.40
CA LEU A 269 -9.79 6.96 -16.67
C LEU A 269 -11.22 7.50 -16.62
N SER A 270 -12.01 7.31 -17.69
CA SER A 270 -13.44 7.68 -17.69
C SER A 270 -14.23 6.87 -16.66
N LYS A 271 -13.98 5.54 -16.58
CA LYS A 271 -14.60 4.68 -15.57
C LYS A 271 -14.21 5.08 -14.14
N VAL A 272 -12.95 5.44 -13.92
CA VAL A 272 -12.49 5.95 -12.62
C VAL A 272 -13.20 7.24 -12.24
N LYS A 273 -13.37 8.18 -13.19
CA LYS A 273 -14.11 9.43 -12.95
C LYS A 273 -15.56 9.18 -12.58
N GLU A 274 -16.25 8.31 -13.31
CA GLU A 274 -17.64 7.91 -13.02
C GLU A 274 -17.75 7.34 -11.60
N LEU A 275 -16.90 6.40 -11.23
CA LEU A 275 -16.87 5.80 -9.89
C LEU A 275 -16.52 6.84 -8.83
N SER A 276 -15.59 7.75 -9.10
CA SER A 276 -15.22 8.85 -8.20
C SER A 276 -16.43 9.74 -7.91
N TYR A 277 -17.20 10.10 -8.95
CA TYR A 277 -18.42 10.89 -8.77
C TYR A 277 -19.50 10.12 -8.01
N ASN A 278 -19.66 8.81 -8.26
CA ASN A 278 -20.61 7.97 -7.53
C ASN A 278 -20.31 7.89 -6.03
N ILE A 279 -19.04 7.92 -5.66
CA ILE A 279 -18.59 7.89 -4.26
C ILE A 279 -18.69 9.27 -3.61
N LEU A 280 -18.13 10.31 -4.25
CA LEU A 280 -17.99 11.63 -3.66
C LEU A 280 -19.21 12.53 -3.87
N LYS A 281 -20.06 12.24 -4.87
CA LYS A 281 -21.12 13.13 -5.37
C LYS A 281 -20.60 14.54 -5.68
N GLY A 282 -19.34 14.62 -6.10
CA GLY A 282 -18.64 15.87 -6.40
C GLY A 282 -17.23 15.61 -6.92
N GLU A 283 -16.48 16.67 -7.19
CA GLU A 283 -15.12 16.64 -7.68
C GLU A 283 -14.18 17.42 -6.77
N TYR A 284 -13.09 16.77 -6.32
CA TYR A 284 -12.06 17.43 -5.52
C TYR A 284 -11.15 18.30 -6.40
N ARG A 285 -10.86 19.54 -5.93
CA ARG A 285 -9.88 20.46 -6.54
C ARG A 285 -9.07 21.17 -5.45
N TYR A 286 -7.80 21.43 -5.76
CA TYR A 286 -6.88 22.19 -4.93
C TYR A 286 -6.54 23.51 -5.61
N SER A 287 -7.19 24.59 -5.25
CA SER A 287 -7.06 25.91 -5.88
C SER A 287 -6.78 26.99 -4.85
N TYR A 288 -5.91 27.94 -5.18
CA TYR A 288 -5.57 29.08 -4.31
C TYR A 288 -5.14 28.67 -2.90
N ASN A 289 -4.36 27.58 -2.78
CA ASN A 289 -3.95 26.95 -1.51
C ASN A 289 -5.13 26.48 -0.62
N GLU A 290 -6.29 26.26 -1.22
CA GLU A 290 -7.48 25.77 -0.55
C GLU A 290 -7.99 24.48 -1.20
N GLU A 291 -8.40 23.53 -0.37
CA GLU A 291 -9.01 22.27 -0.77
C GLU A 291 -10.53 22.44 -0.87
N ARG A 292 -11.13 22.09 -2.02
CA ARG A 292 -12.53 22.27 -2.31
C ARG A 292 -13.15 21.04 -2.94
N LEU A 293 -14.40 20.76 -2.58
CA LEU A 293 -15.23 19.74 -3.23
C LEU A 293 -16.33 20.45 -4.02
N TYR A 294 -16.30 20.32 -5.34
CA TYR A 294 -17.26 20.94 -6.27
C TYR A 294 -18.42 19.97 -6.55
N TYR A 295 -19.65 20.43 -6.33
CA TYR A 295 -20.88 19.70 -6.67
C TYR A 295 -21.39 20.06 -8.07
N THR A 296 -21.16 21.30 -8.48
CA THR A 296 -21.37 21.82 -9.83
C THR A 296 -20.12 22.57 -10.30
N PRO A 297 -20.00 22.98 -11.55
CA PRO A 297 -18.83 23.73 -12.01
C PRO A 297 -18.51 25.00 -11.20
N THR A 298 -19.49 25.59 -10.53
CA THR A 298 -19.37 26.86 -9.80
C THR A 298 -19.60 26.74 -8.30
N GLU A 299 -20.35 25.73 -7.85
CA GLU A 299 -20.73 25.57 -6.45
C GLU A 299 -19.82 24.54 -5.77
N TYR A 300 -19.26 24.91 -4.65
CA TYR A 300 -18.36 24.07 -3.89
C TYR A 300 -18.52 24.27 -2.38
N VAL A 301 -18.02 23.32 -1.64
CA VAL A 301 -17.80 23.42 -0.19
C VAL A 301 -16.29 23.30 0.09
N LYS A 302 -15.83 23.98 1.13
CA LYS A 302 -14.47 23.76 1.64
C LYS A 302 -14.32 22.30 2.05
N PHE A 303 -13.24 21.62 1.61
CA PHE A 303 -13.08 20.18 1.78
C PHE A 303 -13.11 19.76 3.25
N SER A 304 -12.53 20.55 4.16
CA SER A 304 -12.59 20.31 5.60
C SER A 304 -14.01 20.36 6.20
N LEU A 305 -14.99 20.91 5.48
CA LEU A 305 -16.40 20.98 5.87
C LEU A 305 -17.28 19.98 5.11
N SER A 306 -16.70 19.16 4.23
CA SER A 306 -17.41 18.06 3.57
C SER A 306 -17.68 16.91 4.54
N SER A 307 -18.49 15.93 4.14
CA SER A 307 -18.78 14.77 5.00
C SER A 307 -17.52 13.92 5.25
N SER A 308 -17.48 13.23 6.42
CA SER A 308 -16.36 12.36 6.78
C SER A 308 -16.10 11.30 5.71
N GLY A 309 -17.16 10.71 5.14
CA GLY A 309 -17.02 9.72 4.06
C GLY A 309 -16.37 10.31 2.80
N GLN A 310 -16.71 11.55 2.44
CA GLN A 310 -16.06 12.26 1.32
C GLN A 310 -14.58 12.52 1.62
N GLN A 311 -14.24 12.97 2.83
CA GLN A 311 -12.87 13.21 3.26
C GLN A 311 -12.03 11.92 3.26
N GLU A 312 -12.59 10.80 3.74
CA GLU A 312 -11.92 9.50 3.78
C GLU A 312 -11.70 8.93 2.37
N ALA A 313 -12.73 8.94 1.53
CA ALA A 313 -12.68 8.35 0.20
C ALA A 313 -11.81 9.11 -0.80
N THR A 314 -11.76 10.43 -0.70
CA THR A 314 -11.05 11.30 -1.65
C THR A 314 -9.59 10.86 -1.83
N TRP A 315 -8.88 10.57 -0.75
CA TRP A 315 -7.46 10.23 -0.83
C TRP A 315 -7.20 8.89 -1.53
N ILE A 316 -8.09 7.90 -1.33
CA ILE A 316 -8.02 6.61 -2.04
C ILE A 316 -8.23 6.85 -3.54
N ILE A 317 -9.27 7.62 -3.89
CA ILE A 317 -9.63 7.94 -5.27
C ILE A 317 -8.49 8.67 -5.99
N LEU A 318 -7.95 9.75 -5.39
CA LEU A 318 -6.90 10.55 -6.01
C LEU A 318 -5.61 9.75 -6.20
N LEU A 319 -5.26 8.88 -5.23
CA LEU A 319 -4.10 7.99 -5.35
C LEU A 319 -4.31 7.01 -6.49
N ILE A 320 -5.44 6.29 -6.54
CA ILE A 320 -5.74 5.35 -7.62
C ILE A 320 -5.70 6.06 -8.98
N PHE A 321 -6.35 7.21 -9.10
CA PHE A 321 -6.36 8.00 -10.32
C PHE A 321 -4.94 8.38 -10.77
N ALA A 322 -4.12 8.89 -9.87
CA ALA A 322 -2.75 9.29 -10.19
C ALA A 322 -1.87 8.12 -10.61
N GLN A 323 -2.02 6.94 -9.96
CA GLN A 323 -1.26 5.74 -10.36
C GLN A 323 -1.68 5.26 -11.76
N ILE A 324 -2.96 5.26 -12.06
CA ILE A 324 -3.47 4.90 -13.40
C ILE A 324 -2.99 5.90 -14.45
N LEU A 325 -3.09 7.20 -14.18
CA LEU A 325 -2.65 8.26 -15.08
C LEU A 325 -1.15 8.17 -15.40
N ASN A 326 -0.34 7.76 -14.43
CA ASN A 326 1.10 7.59 -14.60
C ASN A 326 1.51 6.21 -15.11
N ASN A 327 0.55 5.30 -15.35
CA ASN A 327 0.81 3.90 -15.71
C ASN A 327 1.81 3.22 -14.75
N ALA A 328 1.69 3.52 -13.45
CA ALA A 328 2.61 3.05 -12.43
C ALA A 328 2.17 1.70 -11.87
N LYS A 329 3.07 0.72 -11.86
CA LYS A 329 2.85 -0.54 -11.15
C LYS A 329 2.88 -0.29 -9.65
N THR A 330 1.79 -0.61 -8.97
CA THR A 330 1.61 -0.24 -7.57
C THR A 330 0.94 -1.34 -6.76
N THR A 331 1.42 -1.55 -5.55
CA THR A 331 0.75 -2.32 -4.51
C THR A 331 0.12 -1.36 -3.52
N LEU A 332 -1.21 -1.33 -3.45
CA LEU A 332 -1.96 -0.54 -2.48
C LEU A 332 -2.34 -1.38 -1.27
N LEU A 333 -2.02 -0.90 -0.08
CA LEU A 333 -2.54 -1.45 1.17
C LEU A 333 -3.54 -0.43 1.72
N ILE A 334 -4.82 -0.79 1.76
CA ILE A 334 -5.91 0.12 2.13
C ILE A 334 -6.58 -0.40 3.39
N GLU A 335 -6.52 0.36 4.48
CA GLU A 335 -7.29 0.07 5.67
C GLU A 335 -8.69 0.67 5.54
N GLU A 336 -9.70 -0.15 5.81
CA GLU A 336 -11.11 0.25 5.93
C GLU A 336 -11.57 1.20 4.82
N PRO A 337 -11.55 0.78 3.53
CA PRO A 337 -11.99 1.63 2.42
C PRO A 337 -13.45 2.06 2.53
N GLU A 338 -14.23 1.36 3.33
CA GLU A 338 -15.63 1.61 3.64
C GLU A 338 -15.88 2.73 4.67
N ALA A 339 -14.84 3.20 5.36
CA ALA A 339 -14.98 4.10 6.50
C ALA A 339 -15.89 5.31 6.18
N HIS A 340 -16.95 5.47 6.98
CA HIS A 340 -17.97 6.52 6.86
C HIS A 340 -18.74 6.58 5.52
N LEU A 341 -18.64 5.55 4.67
CA LEU A 341 -19.36 5.49 3.39
C LEU A 341 -20.71 4.80 3.54
N HIS A 342 -21.73 5.35 2.84
CA HIS A 342 -23.01 4.67 2.65
C HIS A 342 -22.81 3.37 1.83
N PRO A 343 -23.62 2.30 2.03
CA PRO A 343 -23.45 1.02 1.32
C PRO A 343 -23.29 1.11 -0.19
N GLU A 344 -24.04 1.99 -0.88
CA GLU A 344 -23.88 2.22 -2.33
C GLU A 344 -22.50 2.77 -2.71
N ALA A 345 -21.98 3.68 -1.89
CA ALA A 345 -20.64 4.23 -2.08
C ALA A 345 -19.55 3.18 -1.78
N GLN A 346 -19.78 2.27 -0.79
CA GLN A 346 -18.90 1.14 -0.53
C GLN A 346 -18.82 0.20 -1.74
N MET A 347 -19.96 -0.12 -2.38
CA MET A 347 -19.97 -0.90 -3.62
C MET A 347 -19.16 -0.21 -4.72
N SER A 348 -19.35 1.10 -4.92
CA SER A 348 -18.59 1.87 -5.91
C SER A 348 -17.10 1.90 -5.59
N MET A 349 -16.70 1.94 -4.31
CA MET A 349 -15.32 1.85 -3.86
C MET A 349 -14.70 0.48 -4.17
N VAL A 350 -15.43 -0.62 -3.95
CA VAL A 350 -14.99 -1.97 -4.35
C VAL A 350 -14.80 -2.05 -5.86
N HIS A 351 -15.71 -1.50 -6.64
CA HIS A 351 -15.58 -1.45 -8.10
C HIS A 351 -14.33 -0.67 -8.55
N LEU A 352 -14.02 0.44 -7.88
CA LEU A 352 -12.81 1.22 -8.14
C LEU A 352 -11.53 0.44 -7.80
N ILE A 353 -11.52 -0.24 -6.65
CA ILE A 353 -10.40 -1.07 -6.21
C ILE A 353 -10.19 -2.25 -7.16
N ALA A 354 -11.27 -2.94 -7.56
CA ALA A 354 -11.20 -4.05 -8.51
C ALA A 354 -10.67 -3.61 -9.89
N LEU A 355 -11.17 -2.47 -10.39
CA LEU A 355 -10.70 -1.88 -11.63
C LEU A 355 -9.19 -1.56 -11.59
N PHE A 356 -8.70 -1.04 -10.48
CA PHE A 356 -7.26 -0.78 -10.29
C PHE A 356 -6.45 -2.07 -10.19
N ALA A 357 -6.92 -3.07 -9.44
CA ALA A 357 -6.22 -4.34 -9.24
C ALA A 357 -6.14 -5.17 -10.53
N ASN A 358 -7.12 -5.02 -11.45
CA ASN A 358 -7.13 -5.70 -12.74
C ASN A 358 -6.13 -5.13 -13.76
N ILE A 359 -5.49 -3.99 -13.46
CA ILE A 359 -4.38 -3.49 -14.28
C ILE A 359 -3.16 -4.38 -14.05
N LYS A 360 -2.62 -4.94 -15.13
CA LYS A 360 -1.49 -5.87 -15.05
C LYS A 360 -0.31 -5.31 -14.26
N GLY A 361 0.07 -6.02 -13.23
CA GLY A 361 1.18 -5.67 -12.35
C GLY A 361 0.77 -4.90 -11.10
N ASN A 362 -0.49 -4.46 -10.98
CA ASN A 362 -1.00 -3.90 -9.73
C ASN A 362 -1.45 -5.00 -8.77
N SER A 363 -1.45 -4.67 -7.48
CA SER A 363 -2.02 -5.51 -6.45
C SER A 363 -2.62 -4.66 -5.32
N VAL A 364 -3.60 -5.23 -4.62
CA VAL A 364 -4.31 -4.53 -3.55
C VAL A 364 -4.47 -5.44 -2.33
N ILE A 365 -4.24 -4.87 -1.15
CA ILE A 365 -4.49 -5.50 0.13
C ILE A 365 -5.49 -4.62 0.87
N VAL A 366 -6.63 -5.20 1.27
CA VAL A 366 -7.71 -4.49 1.95
C VAL A 366 -7.95 -5.10 3.31
N THR A 367 -8.02 -4.27 4.34
CA THR A 367 -8.59 -4.66 5.64
C THR A 367 -9.99 -4.07 5.76
N THR A 368 -10.96 -4.84 6.23
CA THR A 368 -12.35 -4.39 6.31
C THR A 368 -13.08 -4.95 7.53
N HIS A 369 -14.13 -4.26 7.95
CA HIS A 369 -15.14 -4.72 8.90
C HIS A 369 -16.52 -4.83 8.24
N SER A 370 -16.65 -4.43 6.97
CA SER A 370 -17.94 -4.32 6.29
C SER A 370 -18.34 -5.58 5.55
N PRO A 371 -19.51 -6.15 5.85
CA PRO A 371 -20.07 -7.22 5.04
C PRO A 371 -20.39 -6.77 3.61
N TYR A 372 -20.70 -5.49 3.39
CA TYR A 372 -20.98 -4.94 2.06
C TYR A 372 -19.76 -4.98 1.13
N ILE A 373 -18.55 -4.82 1.68
CA ILE A 373 -17.31 -5.00 0.92
C ILE A 373 -17.22 -6.44 0.41
N LEU A 374 -17.46 -7.44 1.28
CA LEU A 374 -17.43 -8.86 0.88
C LEU A 374 -18.51 -9.21 -0.14
N THR A 375 -19.74 -8.73 0.08
CA THR A 375 -20.85 -8.95 -0.85
C THR A 375 -20.56 -8.35 -2.22
N SER A 376 -19.99 -7.14 -2.27
CA SER A 376 -19.64 -6.49 -3.51
C SER A 376 -18.51 -7.26 -4.24
N ILE A 377 -17.50 -7.75 -3.53
CA ILE A 377 -16.45 -8.61 -4.08
C ILE A 377 -17.06 -9.89 -4.64
N ASN A 378 -17.96 -10.55 -3.90
CA ASN A 378 -18.65 -11.75 -4.36
C ASN A 378 -19.42 -11.54 -5.66
N SER A 379 -20.10 -10.40 -5.81
CA SER A 379 -20.82 -10.08 -7.05
C SER A 379 -19.86 -9.97 -8.23
N LEU A 380 -18.65 -9.40 -8.06
CA LEU A 380 -17.62 -9.30 -9.10
C LEU A 380 -16.98 -10.67 -9.42
N MET A 381 -16.80 -11.52 -8.40
CA MET A 381 -16.34 -12.91 -8.58
C MET A 381 -17.38 -13.73 -9.35
N TYR A 382 -18.67 -13.60 -8.99
CA TYR A 382 -19.75 -14.28 -9.67
C TYR A 382 -19.91 -13.82 -11.12
N ALA A 383 -19.82 -12.52 -11.37
CA ALA A 383 -19.80 -11.98 -12.72
C ALA A 383 -18.67 -12.58 -13.58
N SER A 384 -17.47 -12.74 -13.00
CA SER A 384 -16.35 -13.43 -13.67
C SER A 384 -16.67 -14.89 -13.97
N ASN A 385 -17.26 -15.63 -13.02
CA ASN A 385 -17.60 -17.04 -13.18
C ASN A 385 -18.68 -17.27 -14.25
N VAL A 386 -19.75 -16.46 -14.24
CA VAL A 386 -20.85 -16.55 -15.21
C VAL A 386 -20.40 -16.07 -16.59
N GLY A 387 -19.64 -14.98 -16.65
CA GLY A 387 -19.16 -14.38 -17.90
C GLY A 387 -18.11 -15.23 -18.65
N ARG A 388 -17.52 -16.23 -17.99
CA ARG A 388 -16.63 -17.21 -18.62
C ARG A 388 -17.38 -18.35 -19.32
N LYS A 389 -18.67 -18.58 -18.96
CA LYS A 389 -19.49 -19.59 -19.61
C LYS A 389 -19.82 -19.16 -21.03
N GLN A 390 -19.82 -20.14 -21.95
CA GLN A 390 -20.12 -19.91 -23.37
C GLN A 390 -21.48 -19.16 -23.49
N ASN A 391 -21.51 -18.10 -24.32
CA ASN A 391 -22.67 -17.24 -24.62
C ASN A 391 -23.11 -16.21 -23.55
N ASN A 392 -22.56 -16.21 -22.32
CA ASN A 392 -23.02 -15.27 -21.29
C ASN A 392 -22.19 -13.98 -21.21
N LYS A 393 -21.00 -13.95 -21.79
CA LYS A 393 -20.05 -12.85 -21.63
C LYS A 393 -20.66 -11.47 -21.92
N VAL A 394 -21.32 -11.30 -23.08
CA VAL A 394 -21.89 -10.01 -23.51
C VAL A 394 -23.02 -9.59 -22.57
N LEU A 395 -23.88 -10.54 -22.15
CA LEU A 395 -24.98 -10.26 -21.25
C LEU A 395 -24.47 -9.84 -19.85
N VAL A 396 -23.43 -10.50 -19.35
CA VAL A 396 -22.83 -10.15 -18.05
C VAL A 396 -22.11 -8.80 -18.13
N GLU A 397 -21.42 -8.49 -19.26
CA GLU A 397 -20.77 -7.20 -19.46
C GLU A 397 -21.77 -6.02 -19.47
N GLN A 398 -23.01 -6.24 -19.87
CA GLN A 398 -24.09 -5.23 -19.78
C GLN A 398 -24.54 -4.96 -18.33
N ILE A 399 -24.37 -5.95 -17.44
CA ILE A 399 -24.76 -5.84 -16.02
C ILE A 399 -23.56 -5.31 -15.19
N VAL A 400 -22.39 -5.92 -15.39
CA VAL A 400 -21.15 -5.58 -14.68
C VAL A 400 -20.00 -5.51 -15.69
N ASP A 401 -19.39 -4.33 -15.79
CA ASP A 401 -18.24 -4.10 -16.67
C ASP A 401 -17.12 -5.11 -16.40
N LYS A 402 -16.66 -5.77 -17.45
CA LYS A 402 -15.60 -6.77 -17.38
C LYS A 402 -14.31 -6.27 -16.74
N ALA A 403 -13.99 -4.99 -16.88
CA ALA A 403 -12.82 -4.40 -16.25
C ALA A 403 -12.82 -4.50 -14.71
N LYS A 404 -13.98 -4.77 -14.11
CA LYS A 404 -14.18 -4.91 -12.65
C LYS A 404 -14.24 -6.37 -12.19
N TRP A 405 -14.30 -7.37 -13.10
CA TRP A 405 -14.45 -8.77 -12.73
C TRP A 405 -13.23 -9.27 -11.97
N ILE A 406 -13.47 -10.00 -10.89
CA ILE A 406 -12.43 -10.61 -10.07
C ILE A 406 -12.39 -12.11 -10.37
N THR A 407 -11.21 -12.60 -10.77
CA THR A 407 -11.05 -14.04 -11.00
C THR A 407 -10.68 -14.77 -9.72
N PRO A 408 -11.14 -16.01 -9.49
CA PRO A 408 -10.85 -16.76 -8.25
C PRO A 408 -9.36 -16.86 -7.93
N ASN A 409 -8.51 -17.01 -8.94
CA ASN A 409 -7.06 -17.14 -8.74
C ASN A 409 -6.34 -15.83 -8.37
N GLN A 410 -7.01 -14.67 -8.52
CA GLN A 410 -6.44 -13.37 -8.17
C GLN A 410 -6.65 -13.03 -6.70
N ILE A 411 -7.65 -13.62 -6.04
CA ILE A 411 -8.09 -13.20 -4.72
C ILE A 411 -7.72 -14.21 -3.64
N GLY A 412 -7.23 -13.69 -2.51
CA GLY A 412 -7.18 -14.36 -1.23
C GLY A 412 -8.05 -13.60 -0.24
N ALA A 413 -9.07 -14.23 0.30
CA ALA A 413 -9.91 -13.65 1.34
C ALA A 413 -9.79 -14.47 2.63
N TYR A 414 -9.53 -13.77 3.73
CA TYR A 414 -9.22 -14.41 5.01
C TYR A 414 -9.93 -13.72 6.15
N GLN A 415 -10.42 -14.52 7.11
CA GLN A 415 -10.94 -14.04 8.37
C GLN A 415 -9.87 -14.16 9.46
N LEU A 416 -9.71 -13.11 10.28
CA LEU A 416 -8.88 -13.15 11.48
C LEU A 416 -9.75 -13.36 12.71
N ILE A 417 -9.61 -14.54 13.33
CA ILE A 417 -10.30 -14.92 14.58
C ILE A 417 -9.28 -15.51 15.54
N GLY A 418 -9.27 -15.03 16.79
CA GLY A 418 -8.34 -15.54 17.81
C GLY A 418 -6.86 -15.48 17.41
N GLY A 419 -6.48 -14.53 16.58
CA GLY A 419 -5.10 -14.34 16.08
C GLY A 419 -4.70 -15.27 14.95
N ARG A 420 -5.60 -16.10 14.42
CA ARG A 420 -5.35 -17.02 13.30
C ARG A 420 -6.04 -16.54 12.04
N LEU A 421 -5.48 -16.91 10.90
CA LEU A 421 -6.06 -16.68 9.58
C LEU A 421 -6.81 -17.93 9.11
N GLU A 422 -8.08 -17.75 8.75
CA GLU A 422 -8.89 -18.77 8.10
C GLU A 422 -9.27 -18.31 6.70
N CYS A 423 -9.03 -19.16 5.69
CA CYS A 423 -9.46 -18.88 4.33
C CYS A 423 -10.99 -18.94 4.25
N ILE A 424 -11.59 -17.89 3.73
CA ILE A 424 -13.04 -17.76 3.61
C ILE A 424 -13.53 -17.88 2.17
N VAL A 425 -12.65 -18.18 1.22
CA VAL A 425 -13.04 -18.51 -0.17
C VAL A 425 -13.44 -19.98 -0.21
N ASP A 426 -14.61 -20.26 -0.74
CA ASP A 426 -15.07 -21.62 -1.03
C ASP A 426 -14.57 -22.02 -2.42
N ASP A 427 -13.70 -23.01 -2.47
CA ASP A 427 -13.08 -23.48 -3.72
C ASP A 427 -14.08 -24.15 -4.68
N SER A 428 -15.22 -24.67 -4.16
CA SER A 428 -16.22 -25.37 -4.97
C SER A 428 -17.07 -24.42 -5.82
N ILE A 429 -17.43 -23.27 -5.24
CA ILE A 429 -18.26 -22.25 -5.89
C ILE A 429 -17.47 -21.00 -6.27
N HIS A 430 -16.20 -20.93 -5.87
CA HIS A 430 -15.30 -19.80 -6.10
C HIS A 430 -15.88 -18.46 -5.64
N GLN A 431 -16.40 -18.45 -4.42
CA GLN A 431 -16.99 -17.28 -3.76
C GLN A 431 -16.58 -17.21 -2.29
N ILE A 432 -16.72 -16.04 -1.69
CA ILE A 432 -16.57 -15.86 -0.24
C ILE A 432 -17.80 -16.48 0.44
N LYS A 433 -17.59 -17.25 1.52
CA LYS A 433 -18.64 -17.96 2.26
C LYS A 433 -19.72 -17.00 2.77
N ALA A 434 -20.98 -17.30 2.45
CA ALA A 434 -22.13 -16.44 2.76
C ALA A 434 -22.38 -16.29 4.28
N GLU A 435 -22.09 -17.33 5.06
CA GLU A 435 -22.27 -17.37 6.53
C GLU A 435 -21.56 -16.21 7.24
N LEU A 436 -20.42 -15.76 6.70
CA LEU A 436 -19.65 -14.66 7.26
C LEU A 436 -20.20 -13.27 6.91
N ILE A 437 -20.99 -13.21 5.84
CA ILE A 437 -21.60 -11.97 5.36
C ILE A 437 -22.84 -11.63 6.20
N ASP A 438 -23.57 -12.63 6.65
CA ASP A 438 -24.92 -12.48 7.21
C ASP A 438 -25.07 -12.89 8.69
N SER A 439 -24.00 -13.34 9.34
CA SER A 439 -24.05 -13.86 10.72
C SER A 439 -24.63 -12.88 11.75
N VAL A 440 -24.42 -11.57 11.58
CA VAL A 440 -24.97 -10.55 12.49
C VAL A 440 -26.46 -10.33 12.24
N SER A 441 -26.89 -10.31 10.98
CA SER A 441 -28.31 -10.22 10.61
C SER A 441 -29.10 -11.44 11.13
N GLU A 442 -28.50 -12.62 11.03
CA GLU A 442 -29.08 -13.84 11.56
C GLU A 442 -29.24 -13.78 13.10
N ALA A 443 -28.20 -13.32 13.81
CA ALA A 443 -28.26 -13.15 15.26
C ALA A 443 -29.36 -12.14 15.67
N ILE A 444 -29.48 -11.02 14.98
CA ILE A 444 -30.50 -9.99 15.22
C ILE A 444 -31.91 -10.58 14.95
N ASN A 445 -32.08 -11.29 13.84
CA ASN A 445 -33.34 -11.91 13.48
C ASN A 445 -33.76 -12.97 14.53
N ASN A 446 -32.82 -13.77 15.03
CA ASN A 446 -33.11 -14.75 16.08
C ASN A 446 -33.60 -14.07 17.37
N ILE A 447 -32.99 -12.95 17.78
CA ILE A 447 -33.44 -12.14 18.91
C ILE A 447 -34.89 -11.63 18.64
N TYR A 448 -35.09 -11.10 17.43
CA TYR A 448 -36.42 -10.58 17.05
C TYR A 448 -37.51 -11.67 17.08
N TYR A 449 -37.22 -12.86 16.55
CA TYR A 449 -38.15 -13.98 16.59
C TYR A 449 -38.44 -14.44 18.01
N GLN A 450 -37.43 -14.53 18.89
CA GLN A 450 -37.66 -14.86 20.30
C GLN A 450 -38.53 -13.81 21.00
N LEU A 451 -38.40 -12.53 20.68
CA LEU A 451 -39.26 -11.48 21.23
C LEU A 451 -40.69 -11.57 20.68
N LEU A 452 -40.89 -11.93 19.42
CA LEU A 452 -42.21 -12.15 18.83
C LEU A 452 -42.95 -13.34 19.51
N GLU A 453 -42.21 -14.38 19.89
CA GLU A 453 -42.79 -15.52 20.62
C GLU A 453 -43.31 -15.14 22.03
N LEU A 454 -42.74 -14.10 22.63
CA LEU A 454 -43.15 -13.58 23.94
C LEU A 454 -44.30 -12.57 23.85
N ASP A 455 -44.56 -11.99 22.67
CA ASP A 455 -45.63 -11.01 22.44
C ASP A 455 -46.97 -11.66 22.04
N ASN A 456 -46.96 -12.97 21.78
CA ASN A 456 -48.13 -13.80 21.57
C ASN A 456 -48.53 -14.51 22.87
#